data_c06fb142e0ef01cf288602a32ef5f488
#
_entry.id   c06fb142e0ef01cf288602a32ef5f488
#
_cell.length_a   1.000
_cell.length_b   1.000
_cell.length_c   1.000
_cell.angle_alpha   90.00
_cell.angle_beta   90.00
_cell.angle_gamma   90.00
#
_symmetry.space_group_name_H-M   'P 1'
#
loop_
_entity.id
_entity.type
_entity.pdbx_description
1 polymer ?
#
loop_
_entity_poly.entity_id
_entity_poly.type
_entity_poly.pdbx_seq_one_letter_code
_entity_poly.pdbx_strand_id
1 'polypeptide(L)'
;MQIARVVGTVVSTNKSEKLKGLKLLLTRNIDLDTFQEKGAPVVSIDAVGAGEGEIVMTVGGSSSRQTSITENKPADSTIIAIIDYIDMNQKRIFDKHKEDLK
;
A
#
# COMPACT_ATOMS: atom_id res chain seq x y z
N MET A 1 -7.05 -5.67 -7.01
CA MET A 1 -6.45 -5.48 -5.68
C MET A 1 -5.14 -6.24 -5.60
N GLN A 2 -4.17 -5.69 -4.89
CA GLN A 2 -2.86 -6.29 -4.71
C GLN A 2 -2.47 -6.27 -3.24
N ILE A 3 -1.63 -7.21 -2.85
CA ILE A 3 -0.93 -7.15 -1.56
C ILE A 3 0.46 -6.60 -1.84
N ALA A 4 0.88 -5.65 -1.03
CA ALA A 4 2.15 -4.96 -1.24
C ALA A 4 2.81 -4.62 0.09
N ARG A 5 4.12 -4.35 0.03
CA ARG A 5 4.87 -3.82 1.18
C ARG A 5 5.13 -2.34 0.94
N VAL A 6 4.98 -1.55 1.99
CA VAL A 6 5.39 -0.14 1.93
C VAL A 6 6.91 -0.10 2.05
N VAL A 7 7.57 0.37 1.00
CA VAL A 7 9.03 0.35 0.91
C VAL A 7 9.65 1.73 0.99
N GLY A 8 8.85 2.78 1.03
CA GLY A 8 9.39 4.13 1.12
C GLY A 8 8.30 5.18 1.17
N THR A 9 8.73 6.42 1.24
CA THR A 9 7.86 7.60 1.32
C THR A 9 8.23 8.57 0.22
N VAL A 10 7.23 9.22 -0.35
CA VAL A 10 7.43 10.28 -1.35
C VAL A 10 7.13 11.62 -0.73
N VAL A 11 8.09 12.55 -0.80
CA VAL A 11 7.92 13.91 -0.30
C VAL A 11 8.12 14.86 -1.46
N SER A 12 7.18 15.80 -1.66
CA SER A 12 7.26 16.80 -2.72
C SER A 12 6.82 18.16 -2.19
N THR A 13 7.60 19.20 -2.49
CA THR A 13 7.24 20.55 -2.11
C THR A 13 6.38 21.24 -3.17
N ASN A 14 6.53 20.84 -4.44
CA ASN A 14 5.75 21.39 -5.56
C ASN A 14 4.88 20.31 -6.16
N LYS A 15 3.59 20.37 -5.87
CA LYS A 15 2.62 19.40 -6.39
C LYS A 15 1.28 20.08 -6.62
N SER A 16 0.42 19.48 -7.41
CA SER A 16 -0.88 20.04 -7.72
C SER A 16 -1.74 20.17 -6.46
N GLU A 17 -2.68 21.11 -6.49
CA GLU A 17 -3.63 21.30 -5.38
C GLU A 17 -4.34 19.99 -5.01
N LYS A 18 -4.62 19.14 -6.00
CA LYS A 18 -5.33 17.88 -5.78
C LYS A 18 -4.54 16.89 -4.95
N LEU A 19 -3.22 17.04 -4.87
CA LEU A 19 -2.36 16.16 -4.07
C LEU A 19 -2.00 16.74 -2.71
N LYS A 20 -2.33 18.00 -2.43
CA LYS A 20 -2.00 18.62 -1.15
C LYS A 20 -2.72 17.91 -0.01
N GLY A 21 -1.99 17.69 1.07
CA GLY A 21 -2.52 17.03 2.26
C GLY A 21 -2.59 15.52 2.16
N LEU A 22 -2.25 14.94 1.00
CA LEU A 22 -2.23 13.49 0.83
C LEU A 22 -0.87 12.93 1.18
N LYS A 23 -0.86 11.79 1.86
CA LYS A 23 0.36 11.05 2.15
C LYS A 23 0.64 10.11 0.98
N LEU A 24 1.84 10.21 0.43
CA LEU A 24 2.27 9.38 -0.70
C LEU A 24 3.35 8.42 -0.23
N LEU A 25 3.14 7.15 -0.51
CA LEU A 25 4.08 6.10 -0.13
C LEU A 25 4.51 5.32 -1.36
N LEU A 26 5.69 4.72 -1.27
CA LEU A 26 6.15 3.77 -2.28
C LEU A 26 5.74 2.38 -1.84
N THR A 27 5.08 1.65 -2.73
CA THR A 27 4.65 0.28 -2.47
C THR A 27 5.22 -0.65 -3.52
N ARG A 28 5.49 -1.89 -3.12
CA ARG A 28 5.99 -2.91 -4.02
C ARG A 28 5.15 -4.16 -3.83
N ASN A 29 4.61 -4.69 -4.92
CA ASN A 29 3.74 -5.87 -4.86
C ASN A 29 4.50 -7.07 -4.30
N ILE A 30 3.77 -7.93 -3.62
CA ILE A 30 4.28 -9.17 -3.02
C ILE A 30 3.75 -10.35 -3.81
N ASP A 31 4.63 -11.28 -4.16
CA ASP A 31 4.23 -12.58 -4.67
C ASP A 31 3.82 -13.45 -3.48
N LEU A 32 2.54 -13.83 -3.41
CA LEU A 32 2.04 -14.54 -2.24
C LEU A 32 2.59 -15.96 -2.12
N ASP A 33 3.04 -16.57 -3.22
CA ASP A 33 3.61 -17.92 -3.17
C ASP A 33 5.00 -17.94 -2.52
N THR A 34 5.80 -16.91 -2.78
CA THR A 34 7.17 -16.83 -2.26
C THR A 34 7.32 -15.80 -1.16
N PHE A 35 6.34 -14.95 -0.99
CA PHE A 35 6.35 -13.78 -0.11
C PHE A 35 7.52 -12.83 -0.41
N GLN A 36 7.94 -12.78 -1.68
CA GLN A 36 9.00 -11.90 -2.15
C GLN A 36 8.40 -10.68 -2.86
N GLU A 37 9.05 -9.54 -2.71
CA GLU A 37 8.68 -8.35 -3.46
C GLU A 37 8.99 -8.58 -4.93
N LYS A 38 8.13 -8.05 -5.80
CA LYS A 38 8.30 -8.18 -7.26
C LYS A 38 7.89 -6.90 -7.96
N GLY A 39 8.53 -6.67 -9.09
CA GLY A 39 8.24 -5.51 -9.94
C GLY A 39 8.84 -4.22 -9.40
N ALA A 40 8.54 -3.12 -10.06
CA ALA A 40 9.01 -1.81 -9.67
C ALA A 40 8.15 -1.22 -8.55
N PRO A 41 8.72 -0.37 -7.69
CA PRO A 41 7.89 0.36 -6.72
C PRO A 41 6.88 1.26 -7.42
N VAL A 42 5.73 1.43 -6.80
CA VAL A 42 4.63 2.26 -7.31
C VAL A 42 4.30 3.31 -6.26
N VAL A 43 4.03 4.54 -6.72
CA VAL A 43 3.55 5.60 -5.82
C VAL A 43 2.08 5.35 -5.52
N SER A 44 1.74 5.25 -4.23
CA SER A 44 0.38 4.98 -3.80
C SER A 44 -0.08 6.04 -2.81
N ILE A 45 -1.35 6.43 -2.89
CA ILE A 45 -1.96 7.33 -1.93
C ILE A 45 -2.37 6.51 -0.70
N ASP A 46 -2.00 6.99 0.48
CA ASP A 46 -2.34 6.32 1.73
C ASP A 46 -3.67 6.84 2.27
N ALA A 47 -4.66 5.96 2.35
CA ALA A 47 -5.99 6.30 2.88
C ALA A 47 -6.21 5.77 4.30
N VAL A 48 -5.23 5.06 4.89
CA VAL A 48 -5.44 4.34 6.16
C VAL A 48 -4.37 4.59 7.23
N GLY A 49 -3.35 5.39 6.92
CA GLY A 49 -2.30 5.68 7.91
C GLY A 49 -1.21 4.61 7.96
N ALA A 50 -0.86 4.03 6.82
CA ALA A 50 0.19 3.01 6.76
C ALA A 50 1.57 3.63 6.94
N GLY A 51 2.55 2.82 7.34
CA GLY A 51 3.94 3.20 7.51
C GLY A 51 4.87 2.26 6.77
N GLU A 52 6.15 2.66 6.68
CA GLU A 52 7.17 1.85 6.01
C GLU A 52 7.30 0.48 6.68
N GLY A 53 7.47 -0.54 5.87
CA GLY A 53 7.61 -1.93 6.32
C GLY A 53 6.30 -2.67 6.48
N GLU A 54 5.16 -1.97 6.50
CA GLU A 54 3.87 -2.62 6.67
C GLU A 54 3.42 -3.31 5.39
N ILE A 55 2.66 -4.39 5.56
CA ILE A 55 2.00 -5.07 4.44
C ILE A 55 0.61 -4.47 4.32
N VAL A 56 0.26 -4.10 3.10
CA VAL A 56 -0.96 -3.34 2.82
C VAL A 56 -1.70 -3.95 1.65
N MET A 57 -2.97 -3.59 1.52
CA MET A 57 -3.77 -3.92 0.35
C MET A 57 -3.94 -2.65 -0.49
N THR A 58 -3.68 -2.76 -1.79
CA THR A 58 -3.82 -1.63 -2.71
C THR A 58 -4.86 -1.92 -3.78
N VAL A 59 -5.46 -0.86 -4.28
CA VAL A 59 -6.33 -0.92 -5.47
C VAL A 59 -5.77 0.03 -6.51
N GLY A 60 -5.96 -0.32 -7.79
CA GLY A 60 -5.45 0.48 -8.91
C GLY A 60 -6.56 0.92 -9.84
N GLY A 61 -6.19 1.68 -10.87
CA GLY A 61 -7.10 2.15 -11.89
C GLY A 61 -8.24 2.98 -11.31
N SER A 62 -9.43 2.84 -11.86
CA SER A 62 -10.60 3.58 -11.39
C SER A 62 -11.01 3.20 -9.97
N SER A 63 -10.72 1.98 -9.53
CA SER A 63 -11.04 1.52 -8.17
C SER A 63 -10.27 2.29 -7.11
N SER A 64 -9.07 2.80 -7.42
CA SER A 64 -8.28 3.55 -6.46
C SER A 64 -8.93 4.88 -6.07
N ARG A 65 -9.90 5.35 -6.84
CA ARG A 65 -10.60 6.62 -6.61
C ARG A 65 -11.94 6.45 -5.88
N GLN A 66 -12.22 5.26 -5.35
CA GLN A 66 -13.48 4.98 -4.67
C GLN A 66 -13.48 5.33 -3.19
N THR A 67 -12.33 5.68 -2.61
CA THR A 67 -12.28 6.08 -1.20
C THR A 67 -12.68 7.56 -1.05
N SER A 68 -13.15 7.94 0.13
CA SER A 68 -13.47 9.33 0.40
C SER A 68 -12.26 10.26 0.29
N ILE A 69 -11.06 9.74 0.57
CA ILE A 69 -9.81 10.51 0.49
C ILE A 69 -9.40 10.72 -0.96
N THR A 70 -9.61 9.73 -1.83
CA THR A 70 -9.09 9.74 -3.20
C THR A 70 -10.12 10.14 -4.24
N GLU A 71 -11.37 10.35 -3.85
CA GLU A 71 -12.43 10.79 -4.77
C GLU A 71 -11.99 12.07 -5.48
N ASN A 72 -12.06 12.04 -6.82
CA ASN A 72 -11.65 13.16 -7.68
C ASN A 72 -10.17 13.53 -7.56
N LYS A 73 -9.32 12.62 -7.04
CA LYS A 73 -7.87 12.82 -6.95
C LYS A 73 -7.16 12.05 -8.05
N PRO A 74 -5.98 12.51 -8.50
CA PRO A 74 -5.20 11.79 -9.52
C PRO A 74 -4.49 10.59 -8.89
N ALA A 75 -5.21 9.47 -8.72
CA ALA A 75 -4.69 8.28 -8.06
C ALA A 75 -4.76 7.07 -8.98
N ASP A 76 -3.60 6.44 -9.23
CA ASP A 76 -3.51 5.17 -9.94
C ASP A 76 -3.38 3.99 -8.98
N SER A 77 -3.03 4.25 -7.73
CA SER A 77 -2.90 3.24 -6.70
C SER A 77 -3.22 3.86 -5.34
N THR A 78 -4.04 3.19 -4.56
CA THR A 78 -4.46 3.65 -3.24
C THR A 78 -4.35 2.51 -2.25
N ILE A 79 -3.75 2.80 -1.09
CA ILE A 79 -3.69 1.85 0.02
C ILE A 79 -5.01 1.94 0.77
N ILE A 80 -5.73 0.81 0.85
CA ILE A 80 -7.08 0.78 1.44
C ILE A 80 -7.14 -0.01 2.74
N ALA A 81 -6.08 -0.78 3.06
CA ALA A 81 -6.07 -1.57 4.30
C ALA A 81 -4.64 -1.87 4.72
N ILE A 82 -4.43 -1.98 6.01
CA ILE A 82 -3.19 -2.51 6.59
C ILE A 82 -3.48 -3.94 6.99
N ILE A 83 -2.61 -4.87 6.60
CA ILE A 83 -2.82 -6.30 6.79
C ILE A 83 -2.20 -6.74 8.12
N ASP A 84 -2.99 -7.45 8.92
CA ASP A 84 -2.53 -8.00 10.20
C ASP A 84 -1.92 -9.39 10.03
N TYR A 85 -2.57 -10.24 9.24
CA TYR A 85 -2.03 -11.55 8.90
C TYR A 85 -2.64 -12.05 7.59
N ILE A 86 -1.98 -13.04 6.97
CA ILE A 86 -2.45 -13.68 5.75
C ILE A 86 -2.34 -15.20 5.93
N ASP A 87 -3.44 -15.89 5.69
CA ASP A 87 -3.47 -17.35 5.65
C ASP A 87 -3.69 -17.80 4.20
N MET A 88 -2.88 -18.74 3.75
CA MET A 88 -3.01 -19.33 2.42
C MET A 88 -2.60 -20.79 2.48
N ASN A 89 -3.39 -21.65 1.84
CA ASN A 89 -3.14 -23.09 1.83
C ASN A 89 -3.03 -23.67 3.26
N GLN A 90 -3.89 -23.16 4.16
CA GLN A 90 -3.95 -23.60 5.56
C GLN A 90 -2.68 -23.26 6.36
N LYS A 91 -1.88 -22.30 5.88
CA LYS A 91 -0.68 -21.84 6.55
C LYS A 91 -0.72 -20.32 6.72
N ARG A 92 -0.17 -19.86 7.85
CA ARG A 92 0.02 -18.43 8.06
C ARG A 92 1.30 -17.99 7.36
N ILE A 93 1.18 -17.29 6.23
CA ILE A 93 2.33 -16.84 5.44
C ILE A 93 2.84 -15.48 5.89
N PHE A 94 2.02 -14.72 6.60
CA PHE A 94 2.42 -13.43 7.16
C PHE A 94 1.68 -13.20 8.47
N ASP A 95 2.39 -12.66 9.47
CA ASP A 95 1.82 -12.27 10.74
C ASP A 95 2.56 -11.03 11.22
N LYS A 96 1.86 -9.90 11.27
CA LYS A 96 2.44 -8.61 11.65
C LYS A 96 3.06 -8.64 13.05
N HIS A 97 2.40 -9.33 13.99
CA HIS A 97 2.91 -9.41 15.36
C HIS A 97 4.23 -10.15 15.44
N LYS A 98 4.42 -11.17 14.61
CA LYS A 98 5.69 -11.92 14.58
C LYS A 98 6.81 -11.09 13.96
N GLU A 99 6.52 -10.28 12.95
CA GLU A 99 7.51 -9.40 12.36
C GLU A 99 7.94 -8.30 13.32
N ASP A 100 7.00 -7.78 14.12
CA ASP A 100 7.28 -6.74 15.08
C ASP A 100 8.19 -7.21 16.23
N LEU A 101 8.32 -8.52 16.41
CA LEU A 101 9.16 -9.10 17.46
C LEU A 101 10.60 -9.33 16.99
N LYS A 102 10.91 -9.08 15.73
CA LYS A 102 12.26 -9.25 15.18
C LYS A 102 13.10 -7.97 15.38
#